data_7d21174bb0777d4be314101136da95c7
#
_entry.id   7d21174bb0777d4be314101136da95c7
#
_cell.length_a   1.000
_cell.length_b   1.000
_cell.length_c   1.000
_cell.angle_alpha   90.00
_cell.angle_beta   90.00
_cell.angle_gamma   90.00
#
_symmetry.space_group_name_H-M   'P 1'
#
loop_
_entity.id
_entity.type
_entity.pdbx_description
1 polymer ?
#
loop_
_entity_poly.entity_id
_entity_poly.type
_entity_poly.pdbx_seq_one_letter_code
_entity_poly.pdbx_strand_id
1 'polypeptide(L)'
;KLKKYQMIGKKVSAVIAVDFAGQPCQWEELSKLSEKYDFKLINDNCHAIGASYKNDLGYGVKFADIVTHSYHPVKNITTGEGGAILTNDKKIFDKVKLLRSHNIDRESNKTKNQGAWHYDVTQLGYNYRLNDLQCALGISQLKRLERFVKSRNNIADIYRDHFKDCDKYILPNQNNYSDHAYHLFPIRINFLETKIQRTSLFEKMKELGINLQVHYIPIYKHHYIKDK
;
A
#
# COMPACT_ATOMS: atom_id res chain seq x y z
N LYS A 1 19.46 -7.27 8.37
CA LYS A 1 18.63 -7.33 9.60
C LYS A 1 18.13 -8.76 9.86
N LEU A 2 17.47 -9.45 8.92
CA LEU A 2 16.94 -10.82 9.11
C LEU A 2 18.00 -11.77 9.68
N LYS A 3 19.17 -11.84 9.03
CA LYS A 3 20.31 -12.64 9.52
C LYS A 3 20.68 -12.33 10.99
N LYS A 4 20.66 -11.05 11.40
CA LYS A 4 20.94 -10.65 12.78
C LYS A 4 19.87 -11.19 13.76
N TYR A 5 18.59 -11.13 13.40
CA TYR A 5 17.51 -11.67 14.23
C TYR A 5 17.62 -13.19 14.37
N GLN A 6 17.92 -13.91 13.27
CA GLN A 6 18.14 -15.34 13.31
C GLN A 6 19.30 -15.73 14.22
N MET A 7 20.43 -14.99 14.16
CA MET A 7 21.59 -15.25 15.01
C MET A 7 21.33 -15.12 16.52
N ILE A 8 20.35 -14.31 16.91
CA ILE A 8 19.91 -14.15 18.32
C ILE A 8 18.68 -14.99 18.66
N GLY A 9 18.35 -16.01 17.86
CA GLY A 9 17.24 -16.93 18.08
C GLY A 9 15.84 -16.32 17.95
N LYS A 10 15.71 -15.10 17.39
CA LYS A 10 14.40 -14.46 17.16
C LYS A 10 13.87 -14.79 15.77
N LYS A 11 12.63 -15.28 15.71
CA LYS A 11 11.90 -15.50 14.46
C LYS A 11 11.16 -14.22 14.05
N VAL A 12 11.30 -13.83 12.81
CA VAL A 12 10.45 -12.79 12.18
C VAL A 12 9.23 -13.49 11.61
N SER A 13 8.05 -13.16 12.09
CA SER A 13 6.79 -13.80 11.65
C SER A 13 6.27 -13.24 10.33
N ALA A 14 6.46 -11.95 10.08
CA ALA A 14 6.03 -11.29 8.84
C ALA A 14 6.92 -10.09 8.49
N VAL A 15 6.97 -9.78 7.20
CA VAL A 15 7.56 -8.56 6.66
C VAL A 15 6.51 -7.86 5.81
N ILE A 16 6.29 -6.57 6.08
CA ILE A 16 5.44 -5.70 5.26
C ILE A 16 6.36 -4.89 4.37
N ALA A 17 6.24 -5.08 3.06
CA ALA A 17 6.93 -4.28 2.05
C ALA A 17 5.92 -3.34 1.39
N VAL A 18 6.26 -2.04 1.38
CA VAL A 18 5.38 -1.00 0.86
C VAL A 18 5.84 -0.60 -0.53
N ASP A 19 4.96 -0.69 -1.52
CA ASP A 19 5.16 -0.15 -2.86
C ASP A 19 5.01 1.38 -2.82
N PHE A 20 5.96 2.01 -2.12
CA PHE A 20 5.91 3.41 -1.74
C PHE A 20 5.81 4.34 -2.95
N ALA A 21 4.96 5.35 -2.85
CA ALA A 21 4.69 6.36 -3.88
C ALA A 21 4.12 5.79 -5.19
N GLY A 22 3.93 4.49 -5.29
CA GLY A 22 3.46 3.80 -6.49
C GLY A 22 4.55 3.03 -7.24
N GLN A 23 5.73 2.85 -6.64
CA GLN A 23 6.83 2.08 -7.22
C GLN A 23 6.89 0.69 -6.59
N PRO A 24 6.75 -0.38 -7.38
CA PRO A 24 6.92 -1.74 -6.90
C PRO A 24 8.30 -2.00 -6.30
N CYS A 25 8.33 -2.72 -5.19
CA CYS A 25 9.56 -3.25 -4.60
C CYS A 25 10.20 -4.34 -5.48
N GLN A 26 11.38 -4.82 -5.11
CA GLN A 26 12.01 -5.98 -5.76
C GLN A 26 11.38 -7.28 -5.27
N TRP A 27 10.19 -7.59 -5.79
CA TRP A 27 9.32 -8.63 -5.27
C TRP A 27 9.91 -10.04 -5.36
N GLU A 28 10.65 -10.36 -6.42
CA GLU A 28 11.34 -11.66 -6.52
C GLU A 28 12.37 -11.86 -5.41
N GLU A 29 13.13 -10.81 -5.10
CA GLU A 29 14.14 -10.90 -4.04
C GLU A 29 13.48 -10.99 -2.65
N LEU A 30 12.39 -10.28 -2.44
CA LEU A 30 11.62 -10.36 -1.20
C LEU A 30 10.99 -11.75 -1.02
N SER A 31 10.44 -12.35 -2.08
CA SER A 31 9.90 -13.70 -2.07
C SER A 31 10.97 -14.75 -1.72
N LYS A 32 12.13 -14.71 -2.37
CA LYS A 32 13.26 -15.57 -2.02
C LYS A 32 13.70 -15.43 -0.55
N LEU A 33 13.64 -14.21 -0.02
CA LEU A 33 13.95 -13.97 1.40
C LEU A 33 12.85 -14.54 2.31
N SER A 34 11.58 -14.45 1.94
CA SER A 34 10.48 -15.02 2.73
C SER A 34 10.58 -16.53 2.83
N GLU A 35 10.90 -17.21 1.74
CA GLU A 35 11.15 -18.65 1.71
C GLU A 35 12.37 -19.03 2.58
N LYS A 36 13.49 -18.32 2.40
CA LYS A 36 14.74 -18.59 3.12
C LYS A 36 14.63 -18.43 4.63
N TYR A 37 13.85 -17.44 5.11
CA TYR A 37 13.77 -17.07 6.52
C TYR A 37 12.42 -17.45 7.16
N ASP A 38 11.55 -18.13 6.43
CA ASP A 38 10.24 -18.64 6.87
C ASP A 38 9.39 -17.54 7.53
N PHE A 39 9.12 -16.44 6.81
CA PHE A 39 8.20 -15.39 7.25
C PHE A 39 7.10 -15.13 6.22
N LYS A 40 5.97 -14.62 6.67
CA LYS A 40 4.89 -14.18 5.79
C LYS A 40 5.24 -12.84 5.14
N LEU A 41 5.08 -12.77 3.82
CA LEU A 41 5.33 -11.55 3.05
C LEU A 41 4.01 -10.83 2.77
N ILE A 42 3.93 -9.57 3.16
CA ILE A 42 2.75 -8.72 2.96
C ILE A 42 3.13 -7.57 2.04
N ASN A 43 2.38 -7.42 0.95
CA ASN A 43 2.51 -6.26 0.06
C ASN A 43 1.52 -5.17 0.50
N ASP A 44 2.02 -4.06 1.03
CA ASP A 44 1.23 -2.84 1.11
C ASP A 44 1.25 -2.13 -0.25
N ASN A 45 0.28 -2.46 -1.09
CA ASN A 45 0.10 -1.91 -2.43
C ASN A 45 -0.83 -0.69 -2.45
N CYS A 46 -1.06 -0.05 -1.29
CA CYS A 46 -2.00 1.07 -1.16
C CYS A 46 -1.61 2.31 -1.98
N HIS A 47 -0.38 2.39 -2.48
CA HIS A 47 0.09 3.46 -3.37
C HIS A 47 0.29 3.00 -4.83
N ALA A 48 0.21 1.72 -5.12
CA ALA A 48 0.70 1.18 -6.38
C ALA A 48 -0.37 0.46 -7.22
N ILE A 49 -1.66 0.73 -6.97
CA ILE A 49 -2.73 0.21 -7.84
C ILE A 49 -2.51 0.76 -9.25
N GLY A 50 -2.40 -0.15 -10.22
CA GLY A 50 -2.10 0.15 -11.62
C GLY A 50 -0.61 0.22 -11.95
N ALA A 51 0.29 -0.03 -10.99
CA ALA A 51 1.70 -0.30 -11.27
C ALA A 51 1.89 -1.72 -11.83
N SER A 52 2.97 -1.95 -12.56
CA SER A 52 3.37 -3.29 -12.99
C SER A 52 4.77 -3.65 -12.48
N TYR A 53 5.03 -4.93 -12.27
CA TYR A 53 6.34 -5.48 -11.98
C TYR A 53 6.67 -6.53 -13.04
N LYS A 54 7.73 -6.28 -13.85
CA LYS A 54 8.09 -7.11 -15.00
C LYS A 54 6.90 -7.35 -15.95
N ASN A 55 6.18 -6.28 -16.28
CA ASN A 55 4.98 -6.25 -17.13
C ASN A 55 3.78 -7.04 -16.56
N ASP A 56 3.79 -7.42 -15.28
CA ASP A 56 2.70 -8.12 -14.62
C ASP A 56 1.97 -7.16 -13.65
N LEU A 57 0.70 -6.86 -13.93
CA LEU A 57 -0.17 -6.04 -13.06
C LEU A 57 -0.63 -6.82 -11.81
N GLY A 58 -0.63 -8.14 -11.89
CA GLY A 58 -1.02 -9.05 -10.80
C GLY A 58 0.13 -9.43 -9.86
N TYR A 59 1.29 -8.83 -9.99
CA TYR A 59 2.51 -9.22 -9.30
C TYR A 59 2.36 -9.37 -7.78
N GLY A 60 1.53 -8.57 -7.14
CA GLY A 60 1.38 -8.57 -5.69
C GLY A 60 1.04 -9.96 -5.15
N VAL A 61 -0.05 -10.57 -5.63
CA VAL A 61 -0.51 -11.90 -5.19
C VAL A 61 0.35 -13.05 -5.72
N LYS A 62 1.23 -12.78 -6.68
CA LYS A 62 2.20 -13.76 -7.19
C LYS A 62 3.36 -13.96 -6.23
N PHE A 63 3.79 -12.90 -5.55
CA PHE A 63 4.99 -12.90 -4.72
C PHE A 63 4.70 -12.81 -3.23
N ALA A 64 3.58 -12.21 -2.82
CA ALA A 64 3.21 -12.01 -1.43
C ALA A 64 2.05 -12.91 -0.99
N ASP A 65 2.04 -13.31 0.29
CA ASP A 65 0.93 -14.06 0.90
C ASP A 65 -0.35 -13.21 0.99
N ILE A 66 -0.18 -11.92 1.22
CA ILE A 66 -1.27 -10.94 1.38
C ILE A 66 -0.90 -9.66 0.62
N VAL A 67 -1.87 -9.09 -0.08
CA VAL A 67 -1.78 -7.76 -0.68
C VAL A 67 -2.88 -6.89 -0.10
N THR A 68 -2.56 -5.65 0.25
CA THR A 68 -3.53 -4.67 0.72
C THR A 68 -3.68 -3.52 -0.26
N HIS A 69 -4.92 -3.12 -0.54
CA HIS A 69 -5.27 -1.95 -1.33
C HIS A 69 -6.00 -0.92 -0.46
N SER A 70 -5.82 0.35 -0.78
CA SER A 70 -6.60 1.46 -0.22
C SER A 70 -7.38 2.16 -1.33
N TYR A 71 -8.65 2.44 -1.05
CA TYR A 71 -9.54 3.20 -1.94
C TYR A 71 -9.94 4.54 -1.31
N HIS A 72 -9.09 5.07 -0.42
CA HIS A 72 -9.23 6.41 0.12
C HIS A 72 -9.24 7.47 -1.01
N PRO A 73 -9.89 8.63 -0.87
CA PRO A 73 -10.06 9.64 -1.94
C PRO A 73 -8.79 10.09 -2.65
N VAL A 74 -7.64 10.13 -1.95
CA VAL A 74 -6.36 10.57 -2.52
C VAL A 74 -5.64 9.51 -3.35
N LYS A 75 -6.11 8.25 -3.35
CA LYS A 75 -5.46 7.14 -4.06
C LYS A 75 -5.69 7.19 -5.57
N ASN A 76 -5.05 6.30 -6.29
CA ASN A 76 -5.15 6.24 -7.75
C ASN A 76 -6.57 5.96 -8.25
N ILE A 77 -7.35 5.22 -7.46
CA ILE A 77 -8.80 5.07 -7.56
C ILE A 77 -9.42 5.22 -6.18
N THR A 78 -10.70 5.55 -6.11
CA THR A 78 -11.40 5.72 -4.83
C THR A 78 -12.78 5.07 -4.83
N THR A 79 -13.22 4.70 -3.62
CA THR A 79 -14.61 4.37 -3.30
C THR A 79 -15.22 5.34 -2.27
N GLY A 80 -14.62 6.55 -2.12
CA GLY A 80 -14.87 7.45 -0.99
C GLY A 80 -14.03 7.02 0.21
N GLU A 81 -14.33 5.91 0.81
CA GLU A 81 -13.51 5.14 1.75
C GLU A 81 -13.61 3.68 1.38
N GLY A 82 -12.56 2.91 1.63
CA GLY A 82 -12.55 1.49 1.36
C GLY A 82 -11.15 0.92 1.17
N GLY A 83 -11.12 -0.37 0.88
CA GLY A 83 -9.90 -1.12 0.60
C GLY A 83 -10.21 -2.56 0.26
N ALA A 84 -9.17 -3.29 -0.08
CA ALA A 84 -9.27 -4.73 -0.33
C ALA A 84 -8.06 -5.45 0.25
N ILE A 85 -8.27 -6.72 0.58
CA ILE A 85 -7.23 -7.68 0.86
C ILE A 85 -7.33 -8.76 -0.22
N LEU A 86 -6.19 -9.03 -0.88
CA LEU A 86 -6.07 -10.06 -1.90
C LEU A 86 -5.10 -11.13 -1.39
N THR A 87 -5.42 -12.39 -1.66
CA THR A 87 -4.57 -13.53 -1.32
C THR A 87 -4.93 -14.74 -2.17
N ASN A 88 -3.95 -15.58 -2.45
CA ASN A 88 -4.12 -16.90 -3.06
C ASN A 88 -4.23 -18.02 -1.98
N ASP A 89 -4.01 -17.70 -0.70
CA ASP A 89 -4.14 -18.66 0.41
C ASP A 89 -5.60 -18.74 0.86
N LYS A 90 -6.22 -19.92 0.63
CA LYS A 90 -7.62 -20.19 1.00
C LYS A 90 -7.89 -19.99 2.50
N LYS A 91 -6.93 -20.31 3.38
CA LYS A 91 -7.10 -20.15 4.83
C LYS A 91 -7.14 -18.68 5.23
N ILE A 92 -6.26 -17.87 4.62
CA ILE A 92 -6.25 -16.42 4.82
C ILE A 92 -7.55 -15.82 4.29
N PHE A 93 -7.97 -16.19 3.08
CA PHE A 93 -9.22 -15.72 2.46
C PHE A 93 -10.43 -16.00 3.37
N ASP A 94 -10.60 -17.23 3.84
CA ASP A 94 -11.76 -17.62 4.69
C ASP A 94 -11.75 -16.82 5.99
N LYS A 95 -10.60 -16.67 6.62
CA LYS A 95 -10.47 -15.89 7.86
C LYS A 95 -10.80 -14.42 7.66
N VAL A 96 -10.29 -13.80 6.60
CA VAL A 96 -10.55 -12.39 6.28
C VAL A 96 -12.01 -12.17 5.93
N LYS A 97 -12.63 -13.08 5.16
CA LYS A 97 -14.06 -13.05 4.83
C LYS A 97 -14.94 -13.02 6.08
N LEU A 98 -14.63 -13.85 7.08
CA LEU A 98 -15.34 -13.87 8.36
C LEU A 98 -15.11 -12.58 9.17
N LEU A 99 -13.84 -12.20 9.36
CA LEU A 99 -13.46 -11.01 10.13
C LEU A 99 -14.12 -9.73 9.57
N ARG A 100 -14.19 -9.59 8.26
CA ARG A 100 -14.84 -8.45 7.58
C ARG A 100 -16.33 -8.31 7.92
N SER A 101 -17.01 -9.43 8.27
CA SER A 101 -18.45 -9.51 8.42
C SER A 101 -18.85 -10.04 9.80
N HIS A 102 -18.39 -9.37 10.87
CA HIS A 102 -18.69 -9.65 12.27
C HIS A 102 -18.24 -11.04 12.73
N ASN A 103 -17.45 -11.76 11.95
CA ASN A 103 -17.07 -13.15 12.16
C ASN A 103 -18.30 -14.10 12.28
N ILE A 104 -19.36 -13.80 11.53
CA ILE A 104 -20.56 -14.62 11.45
C ILE A 104 -20.26 -15.83 10.56
N ASP A 105 -20.30 -17.01 11.14
CA ASP A 105 -20.19 -18.29 10.46
C ASP A 105 -21.58 -18.91 10.27
N ARG A 106 -21.96 -19.17 9.02
CA ARG A 106 -23.21 -19.84 8.63
C ARG A 106 -22.95 -21.23 8.04
N GLU A 107 -21.69 -21.58 7.81
CA GLU A 107 -21.29 -22.73 7.01
C GLU A 107 -20.64 -23.84 7.84
N SER A 108 -20.33 -23.58 9.11
CA SER A 108 -19.72 -24.62 9.98
C SER A 108 -20.67 -25.80 10.21
N ASN A 109 -20.12 -26.98 10.43
CA ASN A 109 -20.92 -28.17 10.73
C ASN A 109 -21.80 -28.02 11.99
N LYS A 110 -21.43 -27.13 12.90
CA LYS A 110 -22.24 -26.81 14.10
C LYS A 110 -23.49 -26.04 13.72
N THR A 111 -23.43 -25.14 12.74
CA THR A 111 -24.57 -24.32 12.30
C THR A 111 -25.52 -25.08 11.36
N LYS A 112 -25.01 -25.97 10.52
CA LYS A 112 -25.81 -26.72 9.53
C LYS A 112 -26.87 -27.63 10.17
N ASN A 113 -26.64 -28.14 11.39
CA ASN A 113 -27.56 -29.04 12.07
C ASN A 113 -28.69 -28.33 12.81
N GLN A 114 -28.72 -27.01 12.86
CA GLN A 114 -29.70 -26.21 13.62
C GLN A 114 -30.72 -25.48 12.76
N GLY A 115 -30.66 -25.64 11.44
CA GLY A 115 -31.54 -24.99 10.47
C GLY A 115 -30.92 -23.79 9.74
N ALA A 116 -31.50 -23.43 8.62
CA ALA A 116 -30.93 -22.39 7.70
C ALA A 116 -30.87 -20.97 8.28
N TRP A 117 -31.58 -20.72 9.35
CA TRP A 117 -31.62 -19.44 10.05
C TRP A 117 -30.48 -19.29 11.07
N HIS A 118 -29.88 -20.40 11.51
CA HIS A 118 -28.86 -20.38 12.55
C HIS A 118 -27.50 -19.88 12.03
N TYR A 119 -26.80 -19.15 12.86
CA TYR A 119 -25.42 -18.73 12.66
C TYR A 119 -24.70 -18.68 14.01
N ASP A 120 -23.38 -18.73 13.98
CA ASP A 120 -22.54 -18.58 15.16
C ASP A 120 -21.55 -17.42 14.98
N VAL A 121 -21.14 -16.81 16.08
CA VAL A 121 -20.08 -15.79 16.14
C VAL A 121 -18.92 -16.37 16.93
N THR A 122 -17.92 -16.85 16.20
CA THR A 122 -16.84 -17.66 16.80
C THR A 122 -15.75 -16.83 17.46
N GLN A 123 -15.62 -15.53 17.09
CA GLN A 123 -14.68 -14.57 17.69
C GLN A 123 -15.11 -13.13 17.33
N LEU A 124 -14.43 -12.12 17.87
CA LEU A 124 -14.68 -10.73 17.46
C LEU A 124 -14.36 -10.55 15.98
N GLY A 125 -15.23 -9.80 15.29
CA GLY A 125 -15.08 -9.39 13.90
C GLY A 125 -15.43 -7.92 13.72
N TYR A 126 -15.34 -7.46 12.48
CA TYR A 126 -15.54 -6.05 12.10
C TYR A 126 -16.75 -5.90 11.17
N ASN A 127 -17.23 -4.71 11.02
CA ASN A 127 -18.17 -4.34 9.97
C ASN A 127 -17.43 -3.59 8.85
N TYR A 128 -16.61 -4.30 8.07
CA TYR A 128 -15.75 -3.74 7.04
C TYR A 128 -16.23 -4.11 5.62
N ARG A 129 -17.55 -4.18 5.44
CA ARG A 129 -18.15 -4.42 4.11
C ARG A 129 -18.28 -3.10 3.35
N LEU A 130 -17.85 -3.09 2.09
CA LEU A 130 -18.21 -2.03 1.16
C LEU A 130 -19.72 -2.09 0.89
N ASN A 131 -20.37 -0.96 0.81
CA ASN A 131 -21.76 -0.86 0.36
C ASN A 131 -21.84 -0.73 -1.18
N ASP A 132 -23.04 -0.88 -1.73
CA ASP A 132 -23.23 -0.90 -3.18
C ASP A 132 -22.86 0.43 -3.86
N LEU A 133 -23.05 1.57 -3.19
CA LEU A 133 -22.62 2.88 -3.70
C LEU A 133 -21.10 2.95 -3.83
N GLN A 134 -20.37 2.48 -2.82
CA GLN A 134 -18.91 2.39 -2.85
C GLN A 134 -18.44 1.43 -3.96
N CYS A 135 -19.10 0.29 -4.10
CA CYS A 135 -18.79 -0.68 -5.15
C CYS A 135 -19.04 -0.10 -6.55
N ALA A 136 -20.15 0.59 -6.77
CA ALA A 136 -20.48 1.23 -8.04
C ALA A 136 -19.46 2.30 -8.41
N LEU A 137 -19.06 3.15 -7.45
CA LEU A 137 -17.99 4.13 -7.64
C LEU A 137 -16.67 3.44 -7.99
N GLY A 138 -16.30 2.40 -7.24
CA GLY A 138 -15.07 1.63 -7.46
C GLY A 138 -14.99 1.03 -8.86
N ILE A 139 -16.09 0.43 -9.34
CA ILE A 139 -16.18 -0.12 -10.70
C ILE A 139 -15.97 0.99 -11.75
N SER A 140 -16.61 2.15 -11.56
CA SER A 140 -16.43 3.30 -12.45
C SER A 140 -15.00 3.81 -12.47
N GLN A 141 -14.36 3.90 -11.31
CA GLN A 141 -12.97 4.35 -11.16
C GLN A 141 -11.99 3.34 -11.78
N LEU A 142 -12.18 2.06 -11.53
CA LEU A 142 -11.31 0.99 -12.03
C LEU A 142 -11.26 0.96 -13.56
N LYS A 143 -12.39 1.21 -14.25
CA LYS A 143 -12.45 1.33 -15.72
C LYS A 143 -11.57 2.47 -16.26
N ARG A 144 -11.19 3.42 -15.43
CA ARG A 144 -10.38 4.59 -15.81
C ARG A 144 -8.94 4.52 -15.31
N LEU A 145 -8.58 3.47 -14.56
CA LEU A 145 -7.29 3.35 -13.87
C LEU A 145 -6.09 3.54 -14.82
N GLU A 146 -6.10 2.86 -15.96
CA GLU A 146 -5.03 2.98 -16.95
C GLU A 146 -4.82 4.43 -17.41
N ARG A 147 -5.90 5.14 -17.72
CA ARG A 147 -5.85 6.56 -18.09
C ARG A 147 -5.29 7.42 -16.96
N PHE A 148 -5.68 7.15 -15.72
CA PHE A 148 -5.19 7.89 -14.56
C PHE A 148 -3.69 7.67 -14.35
N VAL A 149 -3.23 6.43 -14.43
CA VAL A 149 -1.81 6.09 -14.31
C VAL A 149 -1.00 6.74 -15.44
N LYS A 150 -1.48 6.67 -16.69
CA LYS A 150 -0.84 7.34 -17.83
C LYS A 150 -0.71 8.86 -17.62
N SER A 151 -1.77 9.52 -17.17
CA SER A 151 -1.72 10.97 -16.89
C SER A 151 -0.72 11.31 -15.80
N ARG A 152 -0.61 10.50 -14.75
CA ARG A 152 0.37 10.68 -13.67
C ARG A 152 1.81 10.48 -14.16
N ASN A 153 2.04 9.50 -15.02
CA ASN A 153 3.34 9.29 -15.66
C ASN A 153 3.74 10.51 -16.52
N ASN A 154 2.83 11.02 -17.35
CA ASN A 154 3.11 12.23 -18.16
C ASN A 154 3.49 13.45 -17.27
N ILE A 155 2.82 13.65 -16.13
CA ILE A 155 3.16 14.70 -15.18
C ILE A 155 4.53 14.44 -14.54
N ALA A 156 4.83 13.20 -14.19
CA ALA A 156 6.12 12.82 -13.62
C ALA A 156 7.27 13.07 -14.61
N ASP A 157 7.06 12.81 -15.89
CA ASP A 157 8.04 13.08 -16.94
C ASP A 157 8.29 14.58 -17.10
N ILE A 158 7.25 15.42 -17.07
CA ILE A 158 7.39 16.88 -17.06
C ILE A 158 8.24 17.35 -15.87
N TYR A 159 7.98 16.81 -14.67
CA TYR A 159 8.79 17.15 -13.51
C TYR A 159 10.25 16.70 -13.67
N ARG A 160 10.48 15.48 -14.19
CA ARG A 160 11.83 14.98 -14.44
C ARG A 160 12.59 15.86 -15.41
N ASP A 161 11.99 16.19 -16.53
CA ASP A 161 12.60 17.05 -17.54
C ASP A 161 12.94 18.45 -16.99
N HIS A 162 12.07 18.98 -16.13
CA HIS A 162 12.30 20.30 -15.52
C HIS A 162 13.43 20.28 -14.48
N PHE A 163 13.54 19.21 -13.70
CA PHE A 163 14.50 19.13 -12.60
C PHE A 163 15.77 18.34 -12.90
N LYS A 164 15.95 17.79 -14.12
CA LYS A 164 17.07 16.90 -14.47
C LYS A 164 18.47 17.52 -14.28
N ASP A 165 18.59 18.82 -14.51
CA ASP A 165 19.86 19.56 -14.45
C ASP A 165 20.09 20.22 -13.08
N CYS A 166 19.30 19.89 -12.07
CA CYS A 166 19.38 20.47 -10.74
C CYS A 166 19.88 19.44 -9.72
N ASP A 167 21.10 19.59 -9.26
CA ASP A 167 21.75 18.74 -8.26
C ASP A 167 21.22 18.90 -6.84
N LYS A 168 20.45 19.98 -6.57
CA LYS A 168 19.85 20.26 -5.26
C LYS A 168 18.66 19.36 -4.92
N TYR A 169 18.13 18.65 -5.91
CA TYR A 169 16.97 17.77 -5.74
C TYR A 169 17.33 16.34 -6.12
N ILE A 170 16.84 15.39 -5.32
CA ILE A 170 16.90 13.97 -5.67
C ILE A 170 15.47 13.54 -6.00
N LEU A 171 15.24 13.23 -7.26
CA LEU A 171 13.94 12.78 -7.76
C LEU A 171 13.68 11.32 -7.45
N PRO A 172 12.41 10.85 -7.51
CA PRO A 172 12.09 9.44 -7.40
C PRO A 172 12.87 8.63 -8.44
N ASN A 173 13.49 7.55 -8.00
CA ASN A 173 14.23 6.69 -8.90
C ASN A 173 13.29 5.97 -9.88
N GLN A 174 13.72 5.78 -11.12
CA GLN A 174 13.07 4.88 -12.07
C GLN A 174 13.91 3.61 -12.18
N ASN A 175 13.26 2.48 -12.20
CA ASN A 175 13.91 1.22 -12.47
C ASN A 175 13.36 0.63 -13.77
N ASN A 176 14.09 -0.34 -14.35
CA ASN A 176 13.74 -0.98 -15.62
C ASN A 176 12.88 -2.25 -15.46
N TYR A 177 12.51 -2.60 -14.23
CA TYR A 177 11.74 -3.80 -13.93
C TYR A 177 10.30 -3.51 -13.51
N SER A 178 9.88 -2.24 -13.42
CA SER A 178 8.52 -1.90 -13.04
C SER A 178 8.02 -0.61 -13.67
N ASP A 179 6.71 -0.55 -13.92
CA ASP A 179 6.01 0.67 -14.27
C ASP A 179 5.44 1.30 -13.00
N HIS A 180 5.68 2.57 -12.83
CA HIS A 180 5.31 3.33 -11.64
C HIS A 180 3.88 3.86 -11.75
N ALA A 181 3.06 3.70 -10.70
CA ALA A 181 1.70 4.25 -10.66
C ALA A 181 1.63 5.73 -10.25
N TYR A 182 2.73 6.31 -9.81
CA TYR A 182 2.87 7.70 -9.34
C TYR A 182 1.70 8.20 -8.48
N HIS A 183 1.41 7.49 -7.39
CA HIS A 183 0.53 8.04 -6.37
C HIS A 183 1.10 9.34 -5.80
N LEU A 184 2.41 9.37 -5.58
CA LEU A 184 3.17 10.54 -5.15
C LEU A 184 4.38 10.75 -6.07
N PHE A 185 4.85 12.01 -6.10
CA PHE A 185 6.14 12.38 -6.68
C PHE A 185 7.02 12.98 -5.58
N PRO A 186 7.67 12.15 -4.72
CA PRO A 186 8.45 12.63 -3.59
C PRO A 186 9.79 13.20 -4.06
N ILE A 187 10.02 14.47 -3.82
CA ILE A 187 11.31 15.14 -4.07
C ILE A 187 12.07 15.19 -2.75
N ARG A 188 13.33 14.73 -2.73
CA ARG A 188 14.23 14.89 -1.59
C ARG A 188 15.11 16.11 -1.81
N ILE A 189 15.22 16.94 -0.78
CA ILE A 189 16.01 18.19 -0.81
C ILE A 189 17.07 18.13 0.26
N ASN A 190 18.32 18.42 -0.11
CA ASN A 190 19.37 18.61 0.88
C ASN A 190 19.31 20.04 1.45
N PHE A 191 18.55 20.19 2.53
CA PHE A 191 18.35 21.48 3.18
C PHE A 191 19.64 22.10 3.76
N LEU A 192 20.68 21.31 4.02
CA LEU A 192 21.97 21.82 4.47
C LEU A 192 22.71 22.53 3.34
N GLU A 193 22.68 21.98 2.14
CA GLU A 193 23.33 22.55 0.96
C GLU A 193 22.56 23.76 0.40
N THR A 194 21.24 23.67 0.38
CA THR A 194 20.38 24.73 -0.13
C THR A 194 20.30 25.93 0.82
N LYS A 195 20.68 25.78 2.08
CA LYS A 195 20.56 26.81 3.14
C LYS A 195 19.13 27.34 3.32
N ILE A 196 18.12 26.64 2.82
CA ILE A 196 16.71 26.97 2.95
C ILE A 196 16.13 26.22 4.14
N GLN A 197 15.33 26.90 4.96
CA GLN A 197 14.55 26.25 6.01
C GLN A 197 13.36 25.51 5.38
N ARG A 198 13.08 24.27 5.84
CA ARG A 198 11.92 23.51 5.34
C ARG A 198 10.61 24.28 5.54
N THR A 199 10.45 24.93 6.70
CA THR A 199 9.28 25.76 7.01
C THR A 199 9.10 26.88 5.99
N SER A 200 10.16 27.63 5.73
CA SER A 200 10.11 28.74 4.74
C SER A 200 9.80 28.25 3.32
N LEU A 201 10.28 27.06 2.95
CA LEU A 201 9.90 26.45 1.66
C LEU A 201 8.39 26.15 1.61
N PHE A 202 7.82 25.58 2.65
CA PHE A 202 6.39 25.28 2.73
C PHE A 202 5.54 26.54 2.65
N GLU A 203 5.94 27.61 3.35
CA GLU A 203 5.25 28.91 3.32
C GLU A 203 5.26 29.51 1.93
N LYS A 204 6.43 29.63 1.30
CA LYS A 204 6.56 30.16 -0.07
C LYS A 204 5.79 29.36 -1.11
N MET A 205 5.82 28.04 -1.03
CA MET A 205 5.05 27.20 -1.96
C MET A 205 3.54 27.36 -1.76
N LYS A 206 3.10 27.51 -0.51
CA LYS A 206 1.69 27.80 -0.19
C LYS A 206 1.24 29.15 -0.76
N GLU A 207 2.07 30.20 -0.65
CA GLU A 207 1.82 31.52 -1.26
C GLU A 207 1.66 31.44 -2.78
N LEU A 208 2.37 30.49 -3.42
CA LEU A 208 2.24 30.19 -4.85
C LEU A 208 1.07 29.24 -5.17
N GLY A 209 0.23 28.90 -4.20
CA GLY A 209 -0.90 28.01 -4.37
C GLY A 209 -0.53 26.52 -4.43
N ILE A 210 0.72 26.15 -4.08
CA ILE A 210 1.21 24.77 -4.11
C ILE A 210 1.28 24.23 -2.69
N ASN A 211 0.42 23.26 -2.37
CA ASN A 211 0.40 22.59 -1.08
C ASN A 211 1.36 21.40 -1.05
N LEU A 212 2.39 21.52 -0.22
CA LEU A 212 3.35 20.45 0.01
C LEU A 212 2.96 19.60 1.22
N GLN A 213 3.45 18.37 1.26
CA GLN A 213 3.33 17.48 2.41
C GLN A 213 4.66 16.79 2.72
N VAL A 214 4.91 16.49 3.99
CA VAL A 214 5.97 15.55 4.41
C VAL A 214 5.34 14.17 4.58
N HIS A 215 5.76 13.21 3.83
CA HIS A 215 5.15 11.90 3.77
C HIS A 215 6.09 10.80 4.31
N TYR A 216 6.08 10.42 5.58
CA TYR A 216 5.28 10.87 6.75
C TYR A 216 6.19 11.17 7.95
N ILE A 217 5.61 11.65 9.05
CA ILE A 217 6.28 11.55 10.36
C ILE A 217 6.27 10.07 10.75
N PRO A 218 7.44 9.44 11.01
CA PRO A 218 7.49 8.04 11.39
C PRO A 218 6.64 7.75 12.64
N ILE A 219 5.87 6.66 12.61
CA ILE A 219 4.92 6.30 13.69
C ILE A 219 5.58 6.28 15.06
N TYR A 220 6.81 5.76 15.15
CA TYR A 220 7.57 5.70 16.41
C TYR A 220 8.00 7.07 16.97
N LYS A 221 7.77 8.17 16.25
CA LYS A 221 8.00 9.54 16.71
C LYS A 221 6.76 10.20 17.30
N HIS A 222 5.58 9.61 17.14
CA HIS A 222 4.37 10.14 17.76
C HIS A 222 4.35 9.87 19.26
N HIS A 223 3.86 10.82 20.05
CA HIS A 223 3.82 10.73 21.52
C HIS A 223 3.16 9.45 22.00
N TYR A 224 2.03 9.05 21.40
CA TYR A 224 1.31 7.83 21.78
C TYR A 224 2.15 6.54 21.71
N ILE A 225 3.16 6.49 20.83
CA ILE A 225 4.03 5.31 20.65
C ILE A 225 5.35 5.49 21.40
N LYS A 226 5.84 6.73 21.53
CA LYS A 226 7.17 7.03 22.08
C LYS A 226 7.29 6.66 23.56
N ASP A 227 6.19 6.70 24.28
CA ASP A 227 6.13 6.45 25.73
C ASP A 227 5.74 4.98 26.05
N LYS A 228 5.73 4.09 25.06
CA LYS A 228 5.52 2.62 25.19
C LYS A 228 6.78 1.84 24.83
#